data_744733dc14f21677aae7b55b7b3894a4
#
_entry.id   744733dc14f21677aae7b55b7b3894a4
#
_cell.length_a   1.000
_cell.length_b   1.000
_cell.length_c   1.000
_cell.angle_alpha   90.00
_cell.angle_beta   90.00
_cell.angle_gamma   90.00
#
_symmetry.space_group_name_H-M   'P 1'
#
loop_
_entity.id
_entity.type
_entity.pdbx_description
1 polymer ?
#
loop_
_entity_poly.entity_id
_entity_poly.type
_entity_poly.pdbx_seq_one_letter_code
_entity_poly.pdbx_strand_id
1 'polypeptide(L)'
;MYTILVTGADRGLGAGMVRLLLQQGHRVIAGQYLPEWSELDALKAQYPDRLWIVPLDVGDMESVRAAAQQVGEWFGSLDVLLNNAGIAARSGASAVRQAQNYDDMLSVYNVNSLGPLRMVEAFLPLLDRSDVRRLGFVSSEAGSIARSHRKEMFGYCMSKSALNMGISILRNGLRSDGYTFRIYHPGWVRSYMSGQKNLRGDLEPDEAAVPAVAFFLSPNGTVDEDDPRLTCYEGKVWPW
;
A
#
# COMPACT_ATOMS: atom_id res chain seq x y z
N MET A 1 -2.84 -9.81 -18.42
CA MET A 1 -3.81 -9.90 -17.29
C MET A 1 -3.03 -10.41 -16.08
N TYR A 2 -3.08 -9.70 -14.94
CA TYR A 2 -2.38 -10.07 -13.70
C TYR A 2 -3.36 -10.43 -12.60
N THR A 3 -2.92 -11.21 -11.62
CA THR A 3 -3.57 -11.43 -10.32
C THR A 3 -2.93 -10.47 -9.31
N ILE A 4 -3.69 -9.51 -8.80
CA ILE A 4 -3.19 -8.38 -8.03
C ILE A 4 -3.90 -8.32 -6.68
N LEU A 5 -3.17 -8.28 -5.58
CA LEU A 5 -3.71 -8.01 -4.26
C LEU A 5 -3.47 -6.56 -3.87
N VAL A 6 -4.52 -5.88 -3.39
CA VAL A 6 -4.46 -4.50 -2.88
C VAL A 6 -4.87 -4.51 -1.41
N THR A 7 -4.01 -4.07 -0.50
CA THR A 7 -4.35 -3.92 0.92
C THR A 7 -5.04 -2.59 1.19
N GLY A 8 -5.94 -2.53 2.19
CA GLY A 8 -6.72 -1.33 2.49
C GLY A 8 -7.57 -0.88 1.31
N ALA A 9 -8.25 -1.85 0.70
CA ALA A 9 -9.01 -1.68 -0.54
C ALA A 9 -10.45 -1.20 -0.33
N ASP A 10 -10.93 -1.16 0.91
CA ASP A 10 -12.31 -0.87 1.27
C ASP A 10 -12.72 0.58 0.97
N ARG A 11 -11.77 1.51 0.86
CA ARG A 11 -12.04 2.93 0.62
C ARG A 11 -10.83 3.70 0.09
N GLY A 12 -11.04 4.97 -0.24
CA GLY A 12 -9.97 5.89 -0.61
C GLY A 12 -9.15 5.41 -1.81
N LEU A 13 -7.83 5.64 -1.78
CA LEU A 13 -6.93 5.28 -2.88
C LEU A 13 -6.99 3.78 -3.23
N GLY A 14 -7.09 2.90 -2.21
CA GLY A 14 -7.18 1.46 -2.42
C GLY A 14 -8.39 1.06 -3.25
N ALA A 15 -9.58 1.58 -2.92
CA ALA A 15 -10.81 1.33 -3.68
C ALA A 15 -10.71 1.89 -5.10
N GLY A 16 -10.16 3.11 -5.27
CA GLY A 16 -9.91 3.70 -6.60
C GLY A 16 -8.99 2.81 -7.45
N MET A 17 -7.90 2.29 -6.87
CA MET A 17 -7.00 1.36 -7.57
C MET A 17 -7.72 0.05 -7.94
N VAL A 18 -8.51 -0.55 -7.01
CA VAL A 18 -9.28 -1.76 -7.29
C VAL A 18 -10.23 -1.55 -8.47
N ARG A 19 -10.98 -0.44 -8.47
CA ARG A 19 -11.90 -0.10 -9.56
C ARG A 19 -11.18 -0.01 -10.91
N LEU A 20 -10.08 0.72 -10.95
CA LEU A 20 -9.31 0.92 -12.19
C LEU A 20 -8.68 -0.39 -12.70
N LEU A 21 -8.12 -1.21 -11.80
CA LEU A 21 -7.55 -2.52 -12.14
C LEU A 21 -8.60 -3.48 -12.73
N LEU A 22 -9.81 -3.48 -12.17
CA LEU A 22 -10.93 -4.26 -12.71
C LEU A 22 -11.37 -3.79 -14.10
N GLN A 23 -11.43 -2.46 -14.32
CA GLN A 23 -11.72 -1.86 -15.64
C GLN A 23 -10.67 -2.23 -16.68
N GLN A 24 -9.39 -2.34 -16.26
CA GLN A 24 -8.29 -2.79 -17.13
C GLN A 24 -8.26 -4.31 -17.37
N GLY A 25 -9.20 -5.08 -16.80
CA GLY A 25 -9.34 -6.50 -17.05
C GLY A 25 -8.46 -7.40 -16.18
N HIS A 26 -7.91 -6.90 -15.08
CA HIS A 26 -7.13 -7.69 -14.14
C HIS A 26 -8.02 -8.52 -13.20
N ARG A 27 -7.47 -9.57 -12.59
CA ARG A 27 -8.03 -10.28 -11.43
C ARG A 27 -7.55 -9.56 -10.18
N VAL A 28 -8.48 -9.10 -9.34
CA VAL A 28 -8.15 -8.28 -8.18
C VAL A 28 -8.60 -8.97 -6.90
N ILE A 29 -7.70 -9.02 -5.92
CA ILE A 29 -7.98 -9.45 -4.55
C ILE A 29 -7.95 -8.18 -3.70
N ALA A 30 -9.11 -7.81 -3.17
CA ALA A 30 -9.27 -6.64 -2.31
C ALA A 30 -9.17 -7.04 -0.85
N GLY A 31 -8.10 -6.62 -0.17
CA GLY A 31 -7.96 -6.75 1.28
C GLY A 31 -8.85 -5.74 1.99
N GLN A 32 -9.90 -6.21 2.66
CA GLN A 32 -10.91 -5.39 3.35
C GLN A 32 -10.67 -5.40 4.86
N TYR A 33 -10.47 -4.22 5.44
CA TYR A 33 -10.36 -4.04 6.88
C TYR A 33 -11.72 -3.67 7.54
N LEU A 34 -12.52 -2.85 6.88
CA LEU A 34 -13.79 -2.32 7.37
C LEU A 34 -14.95 -2.85 6.51
N PRO A 35 -15.63 -3.92 6.94
CA PRO A 35 -16.70 -4.54 6.16
C PRO A 35 -17.95 -3.68 6.01
N GLU A 36 -18.13 -2.65 6.85
CA GLU A 36 -19.24 -1.71 6.77
C GLU A 36 -19.19 -0.76 5.56
N TRP A 37 -18.06 -0.74 4.83
CA TRP A 37 -17.93 0.05 3.60
C TRP A 37 -18.39 -0.79 2.40
N SER A 38 -19.56 -0.46 1.87
CA SER A 38 -20.24 -1.21 0.81
C SER A 38 -19.66 -1.04 -0.60
N GLU A 39 -18.58 -0.26 -0.75
CA GLU A 39 -18.01 0.06 -2.07
C GLU A 39 -17.46 -1.20 -2.78
N LEU A 40 -16.84 -2.10 -2.03
CA LEU A 40 -16.37 -3.38 -2.57
C LEU A 40 -17.51 -4.32 -2.95
N ASP A 41 -18.63 -4.31 -2.22
CA ASP A 41 -19.81 -5.12 -2.56
C ASP A 41 -20.41 -4.70 -3.89
N ALA A 42 -20.51 -3.40 -4.14
CA ALA A 42 -20.99 -2.87 -5.41
C ALA A 42 -20.06 -3.25 -6.58
N LEU A 43 -18.74 -3.18 -6.36
CA LEU A 43 -17.76 -3.63 -7.35
C LEU A 43 -17.81 -5.15 -7.56
N LYS A 44 -18.02 -5.95 -6.50
CA LYS A 44 -18.17 -7.41 -6.60
C LYS A 44 -19.39 -7.80 -7.43
N ALA A 45 -20.51 -7.10 -7.27
CA ALA A 45 -21.69 -7.30 -8.09
C ALA A 45 -21.45 -7.01 -9.57
N GLN A 46 -20.62 -5.98 -9.87
CA GLN A 46 -20.28 -5.61 -11.24
C GLN A 46 -19.21 -6.53 -11.86
N TYR A 47 -18.30 -7.07 -11.06
CA TYR A 47 -17.16 -7.90 -11.50
C TYR A 47 -17.10 -9.25 -10.75
N PRO A 48 -18.14 -10.09 -10.81
CA PRO A 48 -18.27 -11.31 -9.99
C PRO A 48 -17.11 -12.30 -10.18
N ASP A 49 -16.56 -12.38 -11.38
CA ASP A 49 -15.51 -13.33 -11.76
C ASP A 49 -14.10 -12.73 -11.76
N ARG A 50 -13.96 -11.46 -11.34
CA ARG A 50 -12.66 -10.76 -11.36
C ARG A 50 -12.29 -10.05 -10.06
N LEU A 51 -13.24 -9.89 -9.12
CA LEU A 51 -12.99 -9.36 -7.80
C LEU A 51 -13.17 -10.43 -6.73
N TRP A 52 -12.18 -10.61 -5.88
CA TRP A 52 -12.25 -11.41 -4.65
C TRP A 52 -12.03 -10.47 -3.47
N ILE A 53 -12.82 -10.62 -2.43
CA ILE A 53 -12.71 -9.81 -1.21
C ILE A 53 -12.24 -10.74 -0.10
N VAL A 54 -11.17 -10.34 0.60
CA VAL A 54 -10.62 -11.09 1.72
C VAL A 54 -10.56 -10.18 2.96
N PRO A 55 -11.07 -10.62 4.12
CA PRO A 55 -10.87 -9.89 5.37
C PRO A 55 -9.38 -9.75 5.67
N LEU A 56 -8.91 -8.54 5.97
CA LEU A 56 -7.48 -8.30 6.13
C LEU A 56 -7.19 -7.11 7.04
N ASP A 57 -6.63 -7.40 8.22
CA ASP A 57 -5.92 -6.45 9.06
C ASP A 57 -4.40 -6.66 8.91
N VAL A 58 -3.72 -5.75 8.25
CA VAL A 58 -2.25 -5.81 8.09
C VAL A 58 -1.49 -5.60 9.41
N GLY A 59 -2.18 -5.04 10.42
CA GLY A 59 -1.66 -4.87 11.78
C GLY A 59 -1.61 -6.16 12.60
N ASP A 60 -2.31 -7.22 12.15
CA ASP A 60 -2.42 -8.51 12.82
C ASP A 60 -1.87 -9.64 11.93
N MET A 61 -0.87 -10.36 12.43
CA MET A 61 -0.22 -11.45 11.68
C MET A 61 -1.14 -12.65 11.47
N GLU A 62 -2.07 -12.92 12.38
CA GLU A 62 -3.04 -14.03 12.22
C GLU A 62 -4.01 -13.73 11.09
N SER A 63 -4.52 -12.49 11.03
CA SER A 63 -5.36 -12.03 9.93
C SER A 63 -4.62 -12.12 8.58
N VAL A 64 -3.35 -11.71 8.54
CA VAL A 64 -2.54 -11.77 7.32
C VAL A 64 -2.31 -13.20 6.86
N ARG A 65 -2.01 -14.14 7.78
CA ARG A 65 -1.85 -15.58 7.46
C ARG A 65 -3.14 -16.21 6.96
N ALA A 66 -4.27 -15.90 7.60
CA ALA A 66 -5.58 -16.38 7.16
C ALA A 66 -5.90 -15.89 5.74
N ALA A 67 -5.64 -14.62 5.46
CA ALA A 67 -5.82 -14.06 4.13
C ALA A 67 -4.90 -14.74 3.09
N ALA A 68 -3.63 -14.98 3.42
CA ALA A 68 -2.70 -15.66 2.52
C ALA A 68 -3.13 -17.10 2.22
N GLN A 69 -3.62 -17.83 3.22
CA GLN A 69 -4.18 -19.16 3.03
C GLN A 69 -5.40 -19.12 2.10
N GLN A 70 -6.36 -18.25 2.37
CA GLN A 70 -7.59 -18.12 1.57
C GLN A 70 -7.28 -17.74 0.11
N VAL A 71 -6.36 -16.82 -0.11
CA VAL A 71 -5.90 -16.46 -1.45
C VAL A 71 -5.20 -17.64 -2.14
N GLY A 72 -4.42 -18.42 -1.41
CA GLY A 72 -3.78 -19.65 -1.90
C GLY A 72 -4.77 -20.72 -2.36
N GLU A 73 -5.96 -20.78 -1.74
CA GLU A 73 -7.06 -21.67 -2.16
C GLU A 73 -7.72 -21.19 -3.47
N TRP A 74 -7.76 -19.88 -3.70
CA TRP A 74 -8.34 -19.32 -4.92
C TRP A 74 -7.37 -19.28 -6.10
N PHE A 75 -6.07 -19.09 -5.84
CA PHE A 75 -5.07 -18.84 -6.86
C PHE A 75 -3.77 -19.63 -6.60
N GLY A 76 -3.22 -20.16 -7.69
CA GLY A 76 -1.92 -20.84 -7.65
C GLY A 76 -0.74 -19.91 -7.47
N SER A 77 -0.86 -18.63 -7.87
CA SER A 77 0.19 -17.61 -7.80
C SER A 77 -0.39 -16.22 -7.64
N LEU A 78 0.41 -15.29 -7.15
CA LEU A 78 0.12 -13.86 -7.05
C LEU A 78 1.17 -13.09 -7.86
N ASP A 79 0.74 -12.26 -8.81
CA ASP A 79 1.65 -11.52 -9.69
C ASP A 79 2.15 -10.22 -9.04
N VAL A 80 1.23 -9.50 -8.39
CA VAL A 80 1.51 -8.17 -7.82
C VAL A 80 0.89 -8.05 -6.44
N LEU A 81 1.68 -7.64 -5.45
CA LEU A 81 1.22 -7.26 -4.12
C LEU A 81 1.33 -5.74 -3.95
N LEU A 82 0.19 -5.04 -3.82
CA LEU A 82 0.14 -3.60 -3.57
C LEU A 82 -0.13 -3.32 -2.08
N ASN A 83 0.92 -2.95 -1.37
CA ASN A 83 0.88 -2.52 0.02
C ASN A 83 0.42 -1.06 0.07
N ASN A 84 -0.90 -0.87 0.12
CA ASN A 84 -1.54 0.44 0.17
C ASN A 84 -2.08 0.80 1.56
N ALA A 85 -2.46 -0.19 2.37
CA ALA A 85 -2.98 0.05 3.71
C ALA A 85 -2.10 1.00 4.52
N GLY A 86 -2.71 1.97 5.16
CA GLY A 86 -1.99 2.93 5.98
C GLY A 86 -2.93 3.84 6.76
N ILE A 87 -2.48 4.27 7.93
CA ILE A 87 -3.20 5.16 8.84
C ILE A 87 -2.35 6.37 9.22
N ALA A 88 -3.03 7.44 9.64
CA ALA A 88 -2.42 8.57 10.32
C ALA A 88 -2.82 8.56 11.80
N ALA A 89 -2.11 9.32 12.63
CA ALA A 89 -2.40 9.44 14.04
C ALA A 89 -3.85 9.94 14.27
N ARG A 90 -4.59 9.25 15.11
CA ARG A 90 -5.97 9.63 15.50
C ARG A 90 -5.99 10.81 16.48
N SER A 91 -4.96 10.91 17.32
CA SER A 91 -4.76 12.01 18.28
C SER A 91 -4.38 13.34 17.61
N GLY A 92 -4.24 13.35 16.28
CA GLY A 92 -3.78 14.52 15.54
C GLY A 92 -2.26 14.69 15.55
N ALA A 93 -1.80 15.81 15.02
CA ALA A 93 -0.38 16.16 14.98
C ALA A 93 -0.01 16.93 16.25
N SER A 94 1.06 16.50 16.92
CA SER A 94 1.61 17.20 18.10
C SER A 94 3.01 17.71 17.77
N ALA A 95 3.25 19.00 18.04
CA ALA A 95 4.57 19.61 17.90
C ALA A 95 5.51 19.15 19.04
N VAL A 96 6.83 19.37 18.88
CA VAL A 96 7.85 18.89 19.81
C VAL A 96 7.68 19.37 21.28
N ARG A 97 7.03 20.53 21.48
CA ARG A 97 6.78 21.07 22.82
C ARG A 97 5.46 20.61 23.46
N GLN A 98 4.72 19.76 22.78
CA GLN A 98 3.46 19.19 23.23
C GLN A 98 3.64 17.73 23.64
N ALA A 99 2.76 17.22 24.52
CA ALA A 99 2.76 15.81 24.86
C ALA A 99 2.49 14.96 23.60
N GLN A 100 3.26 13.91 23.44
CA GLN A 100 3.09 12.95 22.35
C GLN A 100 2.24 11.77 22.81
N ASN A 101 1.40 11.25 21.92
CA ASN A 101 0.68 9.99 22.14
C ASN A 101 1.49 8.82 21.55
N TYR A 102 2.32 8.19 22.37
CA TYR A 102 3.20 7.10 21.92
C TYR A 102 2.42 5.84 21.53
N ASP A 103 1.28 5.53 22.16
CA ASP A 103 0.44 4.37 21.80
C ASP A 103 -0.14 4.54 20.40
N ASP A 104 -0.60 5.74 20.08
CA ASP A 104 -1.07 6.06 18.72
C ASP A 104 0.08 6.00 17.69
N MET A 105 1.28 6.47 18.06
CA MET A 105 2.48 6.34 17.23
C MET A 105 2.87 4.87 16.99
N LEU A 106 2.79 4.01 18.01
CA LEU A 106 3.03 2.57 17.88
C LEU A 106 2.00 1.92 16.96
N SER A 107 0.72 2.31 17.06
CA SER A 107 -0.33 1.83 16.16
C SER A 107 -0.05 2.21 14.71
N VAL A 108 0.37 3.46 14.46
CA VAL A 108 0.75 3.94 13.13
C VAL A 108 1.97 3.16 12.59
N TYR A 109 2.97 2.92 13.42
CA TYR A 109 4.15 2.13 13.05
C TYR A 109 3.77 0.68 12.73
N ASN A 110 2.91 0.07 13.56
CA ASN A 110 2.46 -1.31 13.37
C ASN A 110 1.79 -1.53 12.01
N VAL A 111 0.91 -0.62 11.61
CA VAL A 111 0.19 -0.71 10.33
C VAL A 111 1.09 -0.30 9.16
N ASN A 112 1.72 0.89 9.24
CA ASN A 112 2.38 1.49 8.07
C ASN A 112 3.74 0.87 7.75
N SER A 113 4.45 0.33 8.76
CA SER A 113 5.81 -0.19 8.61
C SER A 113 5.86 -1.71 8.70
N LEU A 114 5.32 -2.29 9.79
CA LEU A 114 5.33 -3.73 9.99
C LEU A 114 4.27 -4.45 9.15
N GLY A 115 3.13 -3.81 8.88
CA GLY A 115 2.07 -4.38 8.04
C GLY A 115 2.59 -4.84 6.67
N PRO A 116 3.24 -3.98 5.87
CA PRO A 116 3.84 -4.38 4.60
C PRO A 116 4.86 -5.52 4.70
N LEU A 117 5.62 -5.61 5.79
CA LEU A 117 6.57 -6.70 6.01
C LEU A 117 5.84 -8.02 6.24
N ARG A 118 4.78 -8.04 7.08
CA ARG A 118 3.93 -9.22 7.30
C ARG A 118 3.29 -9.68 6.01
N MET A 119 2.80 -8.73 5.19
CA MET A 119 2.20 -9.04 3.90
C MET A 119 3.21 -9.71 2.97
N VAL A 120 4.43 -9.16 2.85
CA VAL A 120 5.47 -9.80 2.03
C VAL A 120 5.79 -11.19 2.58
N GLU A 121 6.06 -11.34 3.88
CA GLU A 121 6.38 -12.62 4.51
C GLU A 121 5.32 -13.70 4.20
N ALA A 122 4.05 -13.40 4.41
CA ALA A 122 2.98 -14.38 4.26
C ALA A 122 2.67 -14.72 2.79
N PHE A 123 2.86 -13.76 1.87
CA PHE A 123 2.53 -13.94 0.46
C PHE A 123 3.72 -14.35 -0.41
N LEU A 124 4.96 -14.41 0.10
CA LEU A 124 6.12 -14.89 -0.63
C LEU A 124 5.88 -16.23 -1.34
N PRO A 125 5.26 -17.27 -0.71
CA PRO A 125 5.04 -18.54 -1.39
C PRO A 125 4.13 -18.45 -2.62
N LEU A 126 3.23 -17.46 -2.69
CA LEU A 126 2.38 -17.20 -3.86
C LEU A 126 3.10 -16.35 -4.91
N LEU A 127 3.87 -15.38 -4.47
CA LEU A 127 4.68 -14.50 -5.33
C LEU A 127 5.81 -15.28 -6.02
N ASP A 128 6.47 -16.21 -5.33
CA ASP A 128 7.53 -17.06 -5.88
C ASP A 128 7.08 -17.90 -7.08
N ARG A 129 5.78 -18.24 -7.11
CA ARG A 129 5.17 -19.02 -8.22
C ARG A 129 4.77 -18.17 -9.43
N SER A 130 4.94 -16.85 -9.36
CA SER A 130 4.69 -15.94 -10.47
C SER A 130 5.99 -15.61 -11.21
N ASP A 131 5.89 -15.41 -12.52
CA ASP A 131 7.00 -14.86 -13.32
C ASP A 131 7.12 -13.33 -13.18
N VAL A 132 6.15 -12.66 -12.55
CA VAL A 132 6.10 -11.19 -12.41
C VAL A 132 6.79 -10.71 -11.14
N ARG A 133 6.52 -11.34 -9.99
CA ARG A 133 7.15 -11.09 -8.68
C ARG A 133 7.24 -9.61 -8.30
N ARG A 134 6.13 -8.88 -8.40
CA ARG A 134 6.13 -7.44 -8.19
C ARG A 134 5.59 -7.05 -6.83
N LEU A 135 6.36 -6.19 -6.13
CA LEU A 135 6.02 -5.58 -4.85
C LEU A 135 5.84 -4.07 -5.01
N GLY A 136 4.61 -3.59 -4.80
CA GLY A 136 4.28 -2.17 -4.78
C GLY A 136 4.03 -1.67 -3.36
N PHE A 137 4.49 -0.45 -3.07
CA PHE A 137 4.35 0.16 -1.75
C PHE A 137 3.90 1.62 -1.87
N VAL A 138 2.78 1.95 -1.23
CA VAL A 138 2.36 3.34 -1.07
C VAL A 138 3.08 3.92 0.15
N SER A 139 4.13 4.69 -0.15
CA SER A 139 4.87 5.47 0.84
C SER A 139 4.38 6.93 0.85
N SER A 140 5.22 7.86 1.25
CA SER A 140 4.92 9.29 1.32
C SER A 140 6.19 10.12 1.24
N GLU A 141 6.07 11.35 0.75
CA GLU A 141 7.13 12.37 0.88
C GLU A 141 7.52 12.60 2.35
N ALA A 142 6.57 12.36 3.29
CA ALA A 142 6.81 12.44 4.72
C ALA A 142 7.85 11.44 5.25
N GLY A 143 8.15 10.38 4.47
CA GLY A 143 9.23 9.42 4.76
C GLY A 143 10.60 9.85 4.26
N SER A 144 10.72 10.98 3.55
CA SER A 144 12.00 11.51 3.11
C SER A 144 12.71 12.29 4.24
N ILE A 145 13.82 11.77 4.73
CA ILE A 145 14.64 12.45 5.74
C ILE A 145 15.34 13.66 5.13
N ALA A 146 15.86 13.51 3.91
CA ALA A 146 16.61 14.55 3.22
C ALA A 146 15.79 15.81 2.90
N ARG A 147 14.47 15.67 2.76
CA ARG A 147 13.56 16.80 2.49
C ARG A 147 12.61 17.11 3.64
N SER A 148 12.87 16.59 4.84
CA SER A 148 12.02 16.82 6.00
C SER A 148 12.07 18.30 6.43
N HIS A 149 10.89 18.91 6.47
CA HIS A 149 10.68 20.28 6.97
C HIS A 149 9.56 20.34 8.02
N ARG A 150 8.98 19.17 8.36
CA ARG A 150 7.86 19.06 9.28
C ARG A 150 8.30 19.30 10.72
N LYS A 151 7.43 19.93 11.50
CA LYS A 151 7.65 20.24 12.93
C LYS A 151 6.75 19.39 13.84
N GLU A 152 5.97 18.51 13.25
CA GLU A 152 4.93 17.66 13.88
C GLU A 152 4.76 16.37 13.08
N MET A 153 3.79 15.52 13.44
CA MET A 153 3.47 14.23 12.78
C MET A 153 4.58 13.19 12.94
N PHE A 154 5.25 13.15 14.10
CA PHE A 154 6.35 12.21 14.36
C PHE A 154 6.00 10.76 13.99
N GLY A 155 4.87 10.23 14.51
CA GLY A 155 4.48 8.84 14.27
C GLY A 155 4.33 8.51 12.78
N TYR A 156 3.68 9.39 12.02
CA TYR A 156 3.49 9.17 10.59
C TYR A 156 4.81 9.27 9.81
N CYS A 157 5.57 10.34 10.00
CA CYS A 157 6.83 10.53 9.29
C CYS A 157 7.83 9.41 9.58
N MET A 158 8.01 9.05 10.86
CA MET A 158 8.88 7.97 11.29
C MET A 158 8.42 6.62 10.71
N SER A 159 7.11 6.34 10.68
CA SER A 159 6.59 5.10 10.10
C SER A 159 6.89 5.00 8.60
N LYS A 160 6.76 6.10 7.85
CA LYS A 160 7.05 6.09 6.41
C LYS A 160 8.56 6.01 6.11
N SER A 161 9.42 6.61 6.94
CA SER A 161 10.87 6.41 6.86
C SER A 161 11.26 4.96 7.19
N ALA A 162 10.64 4.37 8.21
CA ALA A 162 10.86 2.96 8.57
C ALA A 162 10.37 2.01 7.46
N LEU A 163 9.22 2.30 6.83
CA LEU A 163 8.76 1.56 5.65
C LEU A 163 9.80 1.63 4.52
N ASN A 164 10.32 2.81 4.20
CA ASN A 164 11.34 2.98 3.16
C ASN A 164 12.60 2.16 3.45
N MET A 165 13.05 2.13 4.71
CA MET A 165 14.18 1.28 5.13
C MET A 165 13.83 -0.21 4.99
N GLY A 166 12.64 -0.63 5.43
CA GLY A 166 12.18 -2.02 5.29
C GLY A 166 12.15 -2.47 3.83
N ILE A 167 11.67 -1.63 2.92
CA ILE A 167 11.66 -1.91 1.47
C ILE A 167 13.09 -2.05 0.93
N SER A 168 14.02 -1.20 1.36
CA SER A 168 15.42 -1.30 0.96
C SER A 168 16.05 -2.64 1.38
N ILE A 169 15.73 -3.13 2.59
CA ILE A 169 16.21 -4.42 3.08
C ILE A 169 15.55 -5.58 2.31
N LEU A 170 14.23 -5.54 2.08
CA LEU A 170 13.52 -6.53 1.26
C LEU A 170 14.11 -6.64 -0.14
N ARG A 171 14.39 -5.49 -0.77
CA ARG A 171 15.05 -5.47 -2.08
C ARG A 171 16.40 -6.17 -2.05
N ASN A 172 17.23 -5.87 -1.06
CA ASN A 172 18.54 -6.52 -0.95
C ASN A 172 18.45 -8.04 -0.83
N GLY A 173 17.39 -8.55 -0.19
CA GLY A 173 17.16 -9.99 -0.03
C GLY A 173 16.48 -10.69 -1.21
N LEU A 174 15.61 -9.98 -1.95
CA LEU A 174 14.74 -10.61 -2.96
C LEU A 174 15.08 -10.28 -4.41
N ARG A 175 15.95 -9.30 -4.63
CA ARG A 175 16.32 -8.85 -5.97
C ARG A 175 16.93 -9.95 -6.83
N SER A 176 17.83 -10.76 -6.27
CA SER A 176 18.47 -11.90 -6.97
C SER A 176 17.46 -12.95 -7.43
N ASP A 177 16.28 -13.00 -6.78
CA ASP A 177 15.21 -13.94 -7.08
C ASP A 177 14.22 -13.38 -8.13
N GLY A 178 14.56 -12.24 -8.75
CA GLY A 178 13.78 -11.62 -9.83
C GLY A 178 12.62 -10.72 -9.35
N TYR A 179 12.57 -10.37 -8.08
CA TYR A 179 11.57 -9.42 -7.58
C TYR A 179 11.81 -8.00 -8.05
N THR A 180 10.73 -7.31 -8.42
CA THR A 180 10.74 -5.89 -8.80
C THR A 180 9.97 -5.04 -7.78
N PHE A 181 10.42 -3.82 -7.56
CA PHE A 181 9.92 -2.94 -6.53
C PHE A 181 9.38 -1.64 -7.11
N ARG A 182 8.22 -1.18 -6.62
CA ARG A 182 7.62 0.11 -6.97
C ARG A 182 7.25 0.85 -5.68
N ILE A 183 7.90 1.99 -5.43
CA ILE A 183 7.71 2.80 -4.23
C ILE A 183 7.10 4.13 -4.63
N TYR A 184 5.90 4.41 -4.14
CA TYR A 184 5.08 5.48 -4.67
C TYR A 184 4.56 6.43 -3.61
N HIS A 185 4.60 7.73 -3.93
CA HIS A 185 3.93 8.78 -3.19
C HIS A 185 2.75 9.32 -4.00
N PRO A 186 1.50 9.10 -3.54
CA PRO A 186 0.29 9.40 -4.32
C PRO A 186 -0.12 10.87 -4.34
N GLY A 187 0.66 11.76 -3.73
CA GLY A 187 0.22 13.13 -3.45
C GLY A 187 -0.67 13.23 -2.22
N TRP A 188 -1.33 14.35 -2.03
CA TRP A 188 -2.24 14.57 -0.90
C TRP A 188 -3.67 14.21 -1.28
N VAL A 189 -4.01 12.94 -1.04
CA VAL A 189 -5.31 12.35 -1.41
C VAL A 189 -6.37 12.65 -0.35
N ARG A 190 -7.60 12.95 -0.78
CA ARG A 190 -8.80 13.07 0.06
C ARG A 190 -9.23 11.71 0.59
N SER A 191 -8.40 11.14 1.48
CA SER A 191 -8.57 9.81 2.06
C SER A 191 -9.15 9.86 3.47
N TYR A 192 -9.33 8.68 4.05
CA TYR A 192 -9.91 8.49 5.39
C TYR A 192 -8.88 8.02 6.42
N MET A 193 -7.59 8.28 6.21
CA MET A 193 -6.49 7.75 7.03
C MET A 193 -6.56 8.13 8.52
N SER A 194 -7.19 9.27 8.85
CA SER A 194 -7.42 9.73 10.24
C SER A 194 -8.80 9.36 10.79
N GLY A 195 -9.55 8.49 10.09
CA GLY A 195 -10.92 8.09 10.46
C GLY A 195 -12.03 8.94 9.82
N GLN A 196 -11.72 10.14 9.34
CA GLN A 196 -12.65 11.02 8.62
C GLN A 196 -12.10 11.40 7.24
N LYS A 197 -13.00 11.74 6.29
CA LYS A 197 -12.56 12.18 4.96
C LYS A 197 -11.78 13.49 5.05
N ASN A 198 -10.56 13.47 4.57
CA ASN A 198 -9.75 14.67 4.45
C ASN A 198 -10.23 15.50 3.24
N LEU A 199 -10.95 16.58 3.50
CA LEU A 199 -11.43 17.49 2.46
C LEU A 199 -10.37 18.49 1.96
N ARG A 200 -9.19 18.55 2.61
CA ARG A 200 -8.09 19.47 2.24
C ARG A 200 -7.14 18.87 1.21
N GLY A 201 -7.22 17.56 0.95
CA GLY A 201 -6.39 16.92 -0.05
C GLY A 201 -6.59 17.52 -1.45
N ASP A 202 -5.57 17.43 -2.29
CA ASP A 202 -5.56 17.99 -3.64
C ASP A 202 -6.26 17.08 -4.65
N LEU A 203 -6.21 15.76 -4.44
CA LEU A 203 -6.69 14.74 -5.37
C LEU A 203 -7.84 13.92 -4.78
N GLU A 204 -8.87 13.67 -5.57
CA GLU A 204 -9.84 12.62 -5.24
C GLU A 204 -9.20 11.22 -5.40
N PRO A 205 -9.69 10.19 -4.67
CA PRO A 205 -9.12 8.84 -4.75
C PRO A 205 -9.00 8.27 -6.16
N ASP A 206 -10.01 8.47 -7.00
CA ASP A 206 -10.00 7.95 -8.38
C ASP A 206 -9.00 8.69 -9.27
N GLU A 207 -8.84 10.01 -9.08
CA GLU A 207 -7.81 10.79 -9.77
C GLU A 207 -6.40 10.31 -9.39
N ALA A 208 -6.16 10.08 -8.09
CA ALA A 208 -4.89 9.61 -7.58
C ALA A 208 -4.59 8.14 -7.99
N ALA A 209 -5.62 7.33 -8.23
CA ALA A 209 -5.47 5.93 -8.64
C ALA A 209 -4.90 5.80 -10.06
N VAL A 210 -5.18 6.74 -10.96
CA VAL A 210 -4.71 6.67 -12.35
C VAL A 210 -3.19 6.63 -12.45
N PRO A 211 -2.44 7.63 -11.98
CA PRO A 211 -0.97 7.59 -12.02
C PRO A 211 -0.40 6.50 -11.10
N ALA A 212 -1.07 6.13 -9.99
CA ALA A 212 -0.64 5.07 -9.11
C ALA A 212 -0.63 3.71 -9.82
N VAL A 213 -1.74 3.30 -10.45
CA VAL A 213 -1.84 2.04 -11.19
C VAL A 213 -0.88 2.02 -12.38
N ALA A 214 -0.78 3.12 -13.11
CA ALA A 214 0.18 3.23 -14.22
C ALA A 214 1.62 3.00 -13.76
N PHE A 215 2.02 3.55 -12.61
CA PHE A 215 3.35 3.35 -12.04
C PHE A 215 3.55 1.93 -11.51
N PHE A 216 2.60 1.39 -10.74
CA PHE A 216 2.72 0.05 -10.18
C PHE A 216 2.76 -1.06 -11.25
N LEU A 217 2.08 -0.86 -12.36
CA LEU A 217 2.06 -1.82 -13.48
C LEU A 217 3.04 -1.46 -14.61
N SER A 218 3.88 -0.43 -14.43
CA SER A 218 4.86 -0.05 -15.45
C SER A 218 5.80 -1.22 -15.79
N PRO A 219 6.22 -1.37 -17.06
CA PRO A 219 7.14 -2.42 -17.47
C PRO A 219 8.43 -2.43 -16.65
N ASN A 220 9.09 -3.58 -16.57
CA ASN A 220 10.44 -3.68 -16.02
C ASN A 220 11.39 -2.78 -16.83
N GLY A 221 12.32 -2.12 -16.14
CA GLY A 221 13.23 -1.15 -16.74
C GLY A 221 12.65 0.29 -16.84
N THR A 222 11.38 0.51 -16.47
CA THR A 222 10.83 1.88 -16.36
C THR A 222 11.44 2.64 -15.19
N VAL A 223 11.79 1.95 -14.13
CA VAL A 223 12.57 2.48 -13.00
C VAL A 223 13.90 1.74 -12.93
N ASP A 224 14.87 2.31 -12.23
CA ASP A 224 16.08 1.59 -11.89
C ASP A 224 15.74 0.47 -10.91
N GLU A 225 15.70 -0.77 -11.40
CA GLU A 225 15.35 -1.95 -10.58
C GLU A 225 16.45 -2.25 -9.56
N ASP A 226 17.66 -1.75 -9.79
CA ASP A 226 18.81 -1.89 -8.90
C ASP A 226 18.82 -0.85 -7.77
N ASP A 227 18.18 0.29 -7.98
CA ASP A 227 18.03 1.35 -6.97
C ASP A 227 16.63 2.00 -7.05
N PRO A 228 15.54 1.24 -6.79
CA PRO A 228 14.20 1.78 -6.85
C PRO A 228 14.03 2.89 -5.81
N ARG A 229 13.65 4.07 -6.27
CA ARG A 229 13.46 5.27 -5.46
C ARG A 229 11.99 5.58 -5.26
N LEU A 230 11.69 6.35 -4.21
CA LEU A 230 10.37 6.90 -4.00
C LEU A 230 10.01 7.83 -5.17
N THR A 231 9.00 7.46 -5.95
CA THR A 231 8.50 8.25 -7.09
C THR A 231 7.13 8.85 -6.74
N CYS A 232 6.95 10.15 -6.95
CA CYS A 232 5.66 10.79 -6.69
C CYS A 232 4.72 10.72 -7.90
N TYR A 233 3.46 11.08 -7.69
CA TYR A 233 2.40 11.08 -8.70
C TYR A 233 2.70 11.98 -9.92
N GLU A 234 3.61 12.95 -9.80
CA GLU A 234 4.12 13.76 -10.90
C GLU A 234 5.31 13.12 -11.65
N GLY A 235 5.71 11.90 -11.29
CA GLY A 235 6.87 11.21 -11.87
C GLY A 235 8.23 11.68 -11.34
N LYS A 236 8.27 12.56 -10.34
CA LYS A 236 9.53 13.03 -9.74
C LYS A 236 10.05 12.04 -8.71
N VAL A 237 11.37 11.83 -8.70
CA VAL A 237 12.06 11.01 -7.70
C VAL A 237 12.32 11.84 -6.44
N TRP A 238 12.01 11.25 -5.28
CA TRP A 238 12.28 11.83 -3.98
C TRP A 238 13.47 11.14 -3.31
N PRO A 239 14.42 11.89 -2.73
CA PRO A 239 15.49 11.30 -1.94
C PRO A 239 14.96 10.70 -0.64
N TRP A 240 15.72 9.76 -0.09
CA TRP A 240 15.43 9.12 1.22
C TRP A 240 15.49 10.07 2.41
#